data_b75bc74e52c028a83822a9020045bb70
#
_entry.id   b75bc74e52c028a83822a9020045bb70
#
_cell.length_a   1.000
_cell.length_b   1.000
_cell.length_c   1.000
_cell.angle_alpha   90.00
_cell.angle_beta   90.00
_cell.angle_gamma   90.00
#
_symmetry.space_group_name_H-M   'P 1'
#
loop_
_entity.id
_entity.type
_entity.pdbx_description
1 polymer ?
#
loop_
_entity_poly.entity_id
_entity_poly.type
_entity_poly.pdbx_seq_one_letter_code
_entity_poly.pdbx_strand_id
1 'polypeptide(L)'
;MRSKRNDRILPGPEALARESERLEGADPREVIEWAVETYGEGLALSASFGGGEGMALLDMISKVTDKVTVLTIDTGFIFKETAEFREEVMRRYRLPVEVLRPEMTVEEQVERYGEQMRTCTPNLCCQIRKIEPLQKALNRYDAWMTGIRRDQTPQRAATRVVAWEERYGAAKIAPMPHWTEAQVWDYVRAHDVLVNPLLHQGYKSIGCEPQTRPVHPDEDPRAGRWSEIGRAHV
;
A
#
# COMPACT_ATOMS: atom_id res chain seq x y z
N MET A 1 -13.80 -6.26 -19.81
CA MET A 1 -14.85 -5.27 -20.09
C MET A 1 -14.77 -4.18 -19.03
N ARG A 2 -14.39 -2.94 -19.41
CA ARG A 2 -14.47 -1.79 -18.48
C ARG A 2 -15.96 -1.58 -18.18
N SER A 3 -16.36 -1.79 -16.93
CA SER A 3 -17.68 -1.42 -16.43
C SER A 3 -17.92 0.06 -16.74
N LYS A 4 -19.18 0.44 -17.03
CA LYS A 4 -19.60 1.82 -17.33
C LYS A 4 -19.02 2.77 -16.27
N ARG A 5 -17.88 3.38 -16.58
CA ARG A 5 -17.35 4.50 -15.79
C ARG A 5 -18.36 5.65 -15.97
N ASN A 6 -18.80 6.22 -14.85
CA ASN A 6 -19.58 7.47 -14.85
C ASN A 6 -18.90 8.46 -15.82
N ASP A 7 -19.68 9.28 -16.53
CA ASP A 7 -19.22 10.33 -17.47
C ASP A 7 -18.42 11.47 -16.78
N ARG A 8 -17.60 11.11 -15.79
CA ARG A 8 -16.71 12.04 -15.10
C ARG A 8 -15.49 12.32 -15.96
N ILE A 9 -15.23 13.59 -16.21
CA ILE A 9 -13.96 14.05 -16.81
C ILE A 9 -12.89 13.94 -15.73
N LEU A 10 -12.03 12.93 -15.82
CA LEU A 10 -10.94 12.73 -14.89
C LEU A 10 -9.76 13.65 -15.21
N PRO A 11 -9.04 14.15 -14.19
CA PRO A 11 -7.90 15.02 -14.40
C PRO A 11 -6.75 14.29 -15.13
N GLY A 12 -6.23 14.88 -16.19
CA GLY A 12 -5.03 14.40 -16.87
C GLY A 12 -3.74 14.76 -16.11
N PRO A 13 -2.56 14.28 -16.58
CA PRO A 13 -1.29 14.42 -15.87
C PRO A 13 -0.93 15.85 -15.44
N GLU A 14 -1.18 16.85 -16.32
CA GLU A 14 -0.92 18.26 -15.99
C GLU A 14 -1.87 18.81 -14.90
N ALA A 15 -3.14 18.42 -14.94
CA ALA A 15 -4.10 18.79 -13.91
C ALA A 15 -3.73 18.14 -12.57
N LEU A 16 -3.31 16.87 -12.57
CA LEU A 16 -2.81 16.19 -11.38
C LEU A 16 -1.56 16.84 -10.79
N ALA A 17 -0.67 17.38 -11.64
CA ALA A 17 0.50 18.11 -11.17
C ALA A 17 0.10 19.39 -10.40
N ARG A 18 -0.86 20.16 -10.93
CA ARG A 18 -1.41 21.36 -10.26
C ARG A 18 -2.12 21.00 -8.95
N GLU A 19 -2.92 19.93 -8.95
CA GLU A 19 -3.58 19.46 -7.73
C GLU A 19 -2.57 18.99 -6.67
N SER A 20 -1.48 18.36 -7.10
CA SER A 20 -0.41 17.96 -6.18
C SER A 20 0.25 19.17 -5.50
N GLU A 21 0.44 20.26 -6.24
CA GLU A 21 0.98 21.52 -5.69
C GLU A 21 -0.04 22.18 -4.73
N ARG A 22 -1.32 22.22 -5.10
CA ARG A 22 -2.38 22.75 -4.24
C ARG A 22 -2.53 22.00 -2.92
N LEU A 23 -2.42 20.68 -2.98
CA LEU A 23 -2.56 19.78 -1.82
C LEU A 23 -1.25 19.56 -1.06
N GLU A 24 -0.15 20.21 -1.46
CA GLU A 24 1.13 20.08 -0.75
C GLU A 24 1.00 20.64 0.67
N GLY A 25 1.26 19.80 1.66
CA GLY A 25 1.13 20.16 3.07
C GLY A 25 -0.31 20.19 3.61
N ALA A 26 -1.32 19.85 2.79
CA ALA A 26 -2.71 19.75 3.23
C ALA A 26 -2.89 18.64 4.28
N ASP A 27 -3.94 18.76 5.10
CA ASP A 27 -4.34 17.70 6.00
C ASP A 27 -4.67 16.42 5.21
N PRO A 28 -4.21 15.24 5.65
CA PRO A 28 -4.52 13.98 4.96
C PRO A 28 -6.00 13.77 4.67
N ARG A 29 -6.88 14.23 5.56
CA ARG A 29 -8.33 14.15 5.37
C ARG A 29 -8.79 14.97 4.17
N GLU A 30 -8.27 16.18 3.98
CA GLU A 30 -8.60 17.03 2.81
C GLU A 30 -8.20 16.33 1.51
N VAL A 31 -7.02 15.69 1.48
CA VAL A 31 -6.56 14.92 0.32
C VAL A 31 -7.46 13.71 0.05
N ILE A 32 -7.90 13.02 1.10
CA ILE A 32 -8.81 11.86 0.98
C ILE A 32 -10.18 12.33 0.47
N GLU A 33 -10.75 13.40 1.01
CA GLU A 33 -12.03 13.96 0.59
C GLU A 33 -11.98 14.37 -0.89
N TRP A 34 -10.93 15.09 -1.31
CA TRP A 34 -10.70 15.41 -2.72
C TRP A 34 -10.62 14.17 -3.62
N ALA A 35 -9.91 13.14 -3.18
CA ALA A 35 -9.77 11.91 -3.95
C ALA A 35 -11.10 11.16 -4.10
N VAL A 36 -11.90 11.10 -3.04
CA VAL A 36 -13.23 10.48 -3.04
C VAL A 36 -14.20 11.25 -3.93
N GLU A 37 -14.20 12.58 -3.86
CA GLU A 37 -15.03 13.43 -4.72
C GLU A 37 -14.65 13.30 -6.19
N THR A 38 -13.34 13.24 -6.50
CA THR A 38 -12.82 13.18 -7.88
C THR A 38 -13.09 11.83 -8.52
N TYR A 39 -12.81 10.73 -7.83
CA TYR A 39 -12.77 9.39 -8.41
C TYR A 39 -13.94 8.49 -8.01
N GLY A 40 -14.56 8.72 -6.84
CA GLY A 40 -15.69 7.93 -6.37
C GLY A 40 -15.37 6.43 -6.32
N GLU A 41 -16.17 5.60 -7.01
CA GLU A 41 -15.98 4.15 -7.10
C GLU A 41 -14.74 3.73 -7.93
N GLY A 42 -14.15 4.66 -8.68
CA GLY A 42 -12.90 4.46 -9.40
C GLY A 42 -11.65 4.57 -8.52
N LEU A 43 -11.80 4.77 -7.20
CA LEU A 43 -10.73 4.91 -6.23
C LEU A 43 -10.51 3.62 -5.44
N ALA A 44 -9.25 3.23 -5.27
CA ALA A 44 -8.87 2.12 -4.39
C ALA A 44 -7.84 2.56 -3.33
N LEU A 45 -7.67 1.78 -2.27
CA LEU A 45 -6.56 1.86 -1.33
C LEU A 45 -5.66 0.63 -1.50
N SER A 46 -4.36 0.81 -1.69
CA SER A 46 -3.40 -0.29 -1.57
C SER A 46 -2.83 -0.35 -0.16
N ALA A 47 -3.13 -1.43 0.57
CA ALA A 47 -2.67 -1.63 1.94
C ALA A 47 -2.13 -3.04 2.15
N SER A 48 -0.95 -3.15 2.77
CA SER A 48 -0.30 -4.43 3.08
C SER A 48 -0.63 -4.96 4.48
N PHE A 49 -1.33 -4.19 5.29
CA PHE A 49 -1.57 -4.46 6.73
C PHE A 49 -0.30 -4.69 7.58
N GLY A 50 0.86 -4.35 7.05
CA GLY A 50 2.15 -4.57 7.70
C GLY A 50 2.77 -3.34 8.35
N GLY A 51 2.15 -2.16 8.28
CA GLY A 51 2.68 -0.91 8.81
C GLY A 51 1.60 0.00 9.37
N GLY A 52 1.98 0.85 10.34
CA GLY A 52 1.06 1.80 10.98
C GLY A 52 0.50 2.83 10.01
N GLU A 53 1.29 3.25 9.01
CA GLU A 53 0.87 4.22 8.00
C GLU A 53 -0.29 3.74 7.12
N GLY A 54 -0.26 2.48 6.71
CA GLY A 54 -1.36 1.88 5.95
C GLY A 54 -2.64 1.79 6.76
N MET A 55 -2.50 1.49 8.05
CA MET A 55 -3.64 1.39 8.97
C MET A 55 -4.20 2.76 9.36
N ALA A 56 -3.35 3.76 9.59
CA ALA A 56 -3.79 5.14 9.81
C ALA A 56 -4.57 5.68 8.61
N LEU A 57 -4.05 5.46 7.39
CA LEU A 57 -4.74 5.86 6.16
C LEU A 57 -6.08 5.15 5.99
N LEU A 58 -6.13 3.85 6.25
CA LEU A 58 -7.37 3.06 6.19
C LEU A 58 -8.41 3.58 7.18
N ASP A 59 -8.00 3.89 8.42
CA ASP A 59 -8.87 4.46 9.44
C ASP A 59 -9.42 5.83 9.03
N MET A 60 -8.57 6.73 8.49
CA MET A 60 -9.00 8.02 7.96
C MET A 60 -10.01 7.87 6.83
N ILE A 61 -9.77 6.97 5.87
CA ILE A 61 -10.68 6.70 4.76
C ILE A 61 -12.02 6.19 5.28
N SER A 62 -12.03 5.27 6.24
CA SER A 62 -13.26 4.71 6.81
C SER A 62 -14.17 5.74 7.49
N LYS A 63 -13.60 6.89 7.89
CA LYS A 63 -14.33 8.02 8.47
C LYS A 63 -14.92 8.97 7.41
N VAL A 64 -14.44 8.87 6.16
CA VAL A 64 -14.90 9.68 5.02
C VAL A 64 -15.88 8.90 4.16
N THR A 65 -15.64 7.62 3.92
CA THR A 65 -16.45 6.79 3.03
C THR A 65 -16.33 5.31 3.36
N ASP A 66 -17.34 4.54 3.00
CA ASP A 66 -17.39 3.07 3.05
C ASP A 66 -17.24 2.41 1.67
N LYS A 67 -17.01 3.20 0.60
CA LYS A 67 -17.04 2.72 -0.79
C LYS A 67 -15.67 2.42 -1.40
N VAL A 68 -14.58 2.89 -0.79
CA VAL A 68 -13.23 2.64 -1.30
C VAL A 68 -12.84 1.18 -1.07
N THR A 69 -12.49 0.48 -2.16
CA THR A 69 -12.01 -0.90 -2.05
C THR A 69 -10.56 -0.93 -1.60
N VAL A 70 -10.29 -1.70 -0.55
CA VAL A 70 -8.94 -1.96 -0.07
C VAL A 70 -8.35 -3.13 -0.83
N LEU A 71 -7.29 -2.88 -1.59
CA LEU A 71 -6.52 -3.89 -2.31
C LEU A 71 -5.36 -4.36 -1.44
N THR A 72 -5.34 -5.63 -1.07
CA THR A 72 -4.23 -6.24 -0.33
C THR A 72 -3.69 -7.44 -1.09
N ILE A 73 -2.37 -7.63 -1.01
CA ILE A 73 -1.70 -8.70 -1.76
C ILE A 73 -1.38 -9.85 -0.82
N ASP A 74 -1.91 -11.02 -1.13
CA ASP A 74 -1.49 -12.28 -0.54
C ASP A 74 -0.45 -12.93 -1.47
N THR A 75 0.81 -12.81 -1.09
CA THR A 75 1.92 -13.32 -1.88
C THR A 75 2.10 -14.84 -1.79
N GLY A 76 1.34 -15.53 -0.93
CA GLY A 76 1.60 -16.91 -0.53
C GLY A 76 2.76 -17.04 0.47
N PHE A 77 3.35 -15.92 0.89
CA PHE A 77 4.45 -15.84 1.86
C PHE A 77 4.20 -14.79 2.93
N ILE A 78 2.95 -14.45 3.20
CA ILE A 78 2.61 -13.55 4.30
C ILE A 78 2.68 -14.30 5.63
N PHE A 79 3.00 -13.58 6.70
CA PHE A 79 2.91 -14.12 8.06
C PHE A 79 1.48 -14.54 8.38
N LYS A 80 1.34 -15.61 9.17
CA LYS A 80 0.04 -16.06 9.67
C LYS A 80 -0.66 -14.93 10.45
N GLU A 81 0.09 -14.22 11.30
CA GLU A 81 -0.38 -13.09 12.10
C GLU A 81 -0.93 -11.96 11.20
N THR A 82 -0.29 -11.71 10.06
CA THR A 82 -0.78 -10.72 9.09
C THR A 82 -2.09 -11.16 8.42
N ALA A 83 -2.23 -12.46 8.13
CA ALA A 83 -3.46 -13.00 7.58
C ALA A 83 -4.63 -12.90 8.60
N GLU A 84 -4.39 -13.28 9.84
CA GLU A 84 -5.38 -13.19 10.94
C GLU A 84 -5.75 -11.74 11.24
N PHE A 85 -4.75 -10.84 11.28
CA PHE A 85 -4.96 -9.41 11.46
C PHE A 85 -5.81 -8.79 10.33
N ARG A 86 -5.60 -9.20 9.09
CA ARG A 86 -6.45 -8.78 7.96
C ARG A 86 -7.93 -9.08 8.22
N GLU A 87 -8.26 -10.27 8.70
CA GLU A 87 -9.64 -10.64 9.01
C GLU A 87 -10.23 -9.76 10.14
N GLU A 88 -9.41 -9.38 11.12
CA GLU A 88 -9.82 -8.45 12.17
C GLU A 88 -10.12 -7.06 11.62
N VAL A 89 -9.23 -6.54 10.76
CA VAL A 89 -9.40 -5.24 10.08
C VAL A 89 -10.69 -5.23 9.25
N MET A 90 -10.96 -6.29 8.50
CA MET A 90 -12.18 -6.42 7.70
C MET A 90 -13.46 -6.35 8.56
N ARG A 91 -13.44 -6.95 9.74
CA ARG A 91 -14.59 -6.88 10.68
C ARG A 91 -14.77 -5.48 11.26
N ARG A 92 -13.67 -4.77 11.61
CA ARG A 92 -13.74 -3.46 12.29
C ARG A 92 -14.14 -2.33 11.34
N TYR A 93 -13.51 -2.24 10.18
CA TYR A 93 -13.61 -1.04 9.34
C TYR A 93 -14.72 -1.08 8.28
N ARG A 94 -15.31 -2.26 8.02
CA ARG A 94 -16.43 -2.46 7.07
C ARG A 94 -16.17 -1.95 5.64
N LEU A 95 -14.91 -1.68 5.29
CA LEU A 95 -14.52 -1.37 3.92
C LEU A 95 -14.48 -2.66 3.09
N PRO A 96 -14.87 -2.63 1.81
CA PRO A 96 -14.68 -3.76 0.94
C PRO A 96 -13.19 -4.07 0.78
N VAL A 97 -12.79 -5.31 1.01
CA VAL A 97 -11.40 -5.77 0.88
C VAL A 97 -11.31 -6.82 -0.21
N GLU A 98 -10.43 -6.59 -1.17
CA GLU A 98 -10.08 -7.54 -2.22
C GLU A 98 -8.67 -8.09 -1.97
N VAL A 99 -8.56 -9.40 -1.81
CA VAL A 99 -7.29 -10.09 -1.64
C VAL A 99 -6.76 -10.51 -2.99
N LEU A 100 -5.71 -9.84 -3.43
CA LEU A 100 -5.03 -10.12 -4.70
C LEU A 100 -4.05 -11.27 -4.53
N ARG A 101 -4.13 -12.26 -5.41
CA ARG A 101 -3.21 -13.40 -5.43
C ARG A 101 -2.50 -13.51 -6.76
N PRO A 102 -1.24 -14.00 -6.76
CA PRO A 102 -0.55 -14.37 -7.99
C PRO A 102 -1.34 -15.44 -8.74
N GLU A 103 -1.25 -15.44 -10.07
CA GLU A 103 -1.82 -16.52 -10.88
C GLU A 103 -1.04 -17.83 -10.69
N MET A 104 0.27 -17.72 -10.49
CA MET A 104 1.16 -18.86 -10.24
C MET A 104 1.17 -19.23 -8.76
N THR A 105 0.97 -20.48 -8.42
CA THR A 105 1.11 -21.00 -7.04
C THR A 105 2.58 -20.95 -6.59
N VAL A 106 2.83 -21.21 -5.30
CA VAL A 106 4.21 -21.31 -4.79
C VAL A 106 4.91 -22.54 -5.37
N GLU A 107 4.19 -23.65 -5.47
CA GLU A 107 4.67 -24.92 -6.00
C GLU A 107 5.07 -24.80 -7.48
N GLU A 108 4.20 -24.21 -8.31
CA GLU A 108 4.48 -23.93 -9.72
C GLU A 108 5.67 -22.98 -9.91
N GLN A 109 5.83 -22.01 -9.00
CA GLN A 109 7.00 -21.12 -9.01
C GLN A 109 8.28 -21.87 -8.69
N VAL A 110 8.24 -22.77 -7.69
CA VAL A 110 9.41 -23.62 -7.31
C VAL A 110 9.76 -24.57 -8.45
N GLU A 111 8.78 -25.20 -9.07
CA GLU A 111 8.99 -26.09 -10.21
C GLU A 111 9.64 -25.35 -11.40
N ARG A 112 9.16 -24.15 -11.68
CA ARG A 112 9.61 -23.37 -12.85
C ARG A 112 10.96 -22.66 -12.66
N TYR A 113 11.25 -22.18 -11.46
CA TYR A 113 12.39 -21.29 -11.19
C TYR A 113 13.35 -21.79 -10.09
N GLY A 114 13.01 -22.89 -9.45
CA GLY A 114 13.75 -23.45 -8.31
C GLY A 114 13.45 -22.78 -6.97
N GLU A 115 13.74 -23.46 -5.88
CA GLU A 115 13.50 -22.99 -4.50
C GLU A 115 14.24 -21.69 -4.18
N GLN A 116 15.43 -21.49 -4.79
CA GLN A 116 16.30 -20.34 -4.52
C GLN A 116 15.84 -19.05 -5.22
N MET A 117 14.81 -19.08 -6.05
CA MET A 117 14.34 -17.89 -6.75
C MET A 117 14.10 -16.69 -5.83
N ARG A 118 13.58 -16.94 -4.63
CA ARG A 118 13.28 -15.89 -3.63
C ARG A 118 14.54 -15.19 -3.12
N THR A 119 15.66 -15.87 -3.07
CA THR A 119 16.94 -15.36 -2.57
C THR A 119 17.84 -14.87 -3.68
N CYS A 120 17.89 -15.56 -4.82
CA CYS A 120 18.77 -15.22 -5.93
C CYS A 120 18.17 -14.20 -6.92
N THR A 121 16.86 -14.19 -7.08
CA THR A 121 16.15 -13.27 -8.00
C THR A 121 14.91 -12.64 -7.34
N PRO A 122 15.10 -11.90 -6.23
CA PRO A 122 13.97 -11.34 -5.47
C PRO A 122 13.10 -10.37 -6.28
N ASN A 123 13.67 -9.66 -7.25
CA ASN A 123 12.92 -8.78 -8.14
C ASN A 123 11.91 -9.56 -8.98
N LEU A 124 12.29 -10.71 -9.54
CA LEU A 124 11.38 -11.56 -10.29
C LEU A 124 10.27 -12.14 -9.40
N CYS A 125 10.62 -12.56 -8.18
CA CYS A 125 9.64 -13.01 -7.20
C CYS A 125 8.63 -11.88 -6.87
N CYS A 126 9.11 -10.66 -6.62
CA CYS A 126 8.24 -9.50 -6.37
C CYS A 126 7.42 -9.13 -7.62
N GLN A 127 7.99 -9.23 -8.82
CA GLN A 127 7.25 -9.00 -10.06
C GLN A 127 6.04 -9.93 -10.15
N ILE A 128 6.24 -11.23 -10.03
CA ILE A 128 5.19 -12.24 -10.15
C ILE A 128 4.17 -12.13 -9.00
N ARG A 129 4.66 -11.95 -7.76
CA ARG A 129 3.80 -12.10 -6.58
C ARG A 129 3.19 -10.82 -6.04
N LYS A 130 3.65 -9.66 -6.51
CA LYS A 130 3.15 -8.36 -6.05
C LYS A 130 2.74 -7.45 -7.19
N ILE A 131 3.68 -7.21 -8.13
CA ILE A 131 3.48 -6.18 -9.15
C ILE A 131 2.40 -6.58 -10.14
N GLU A 132 2.47 -7.80 -10.68
CA GLU A 132 1.48 -8.29 -11.65
C GLU A 132 0.05 -8.35 -11.08
N PRO A 133 -0.18 -8.94 -9.89
CA PRO A 133 -1.51 -8.94 -9.28
C PRO A 133 -2.05 -7.53 -9.04
N LEU A 134 -1.19 -6.62 -8.53
CA LEU A 134 -1.58 -5.23 -8.31
C LEU A 134 -1.91 -4.49 -9.61
N GLN A 135 -1.06 -4.64 -10.63
CA GLN A 135 -1.27 -4.02 -11.94
C GLN A 135 -2.59 -4.50 -12.57
N LYS A 136 -2.85 -5.80 -12.52
CA LYS A 136 -4.10 -6.39 -13.00
C LYS A 136 -5.32 -5.83 -12.26
N ALA A 137 -5.22 -5.66 -10.95
CA ALA A 137 -6.28 -5.06 -10.15
C ALA A 137 -6.46 -3.57 -10.47
N LEU A 138 -5.39 -2.79 -10.49
CA LEU A 138 -5.43 -1.33 -10.72
C LEU A 138 -5.92 -0.95 -12.12
N ASN A 139 -5.83 -1.83 -13.12
CA ASN A 139 -6.44 -1.61 -14.43
C ASN A 139 -7.98 -1.40 -14.37
N ARG A 140 -8.62 -1.70 -13.24
CA ARG A 140 -10.05 -1.49 -13.00
C ARG A 140 -10.36 -0.16 -12.30
N TYR A 141 -9.33 0.54 -11.82
CA TYR A 141 -9.44 1.78 -11.07
C TYR A 141 -8.84 2.95 -11.84
N ASP A 142 -9.30 4.15 -11.54
CA ASP A 142 -8.80 5.40 -12.12
C ASP A 142 -7.72 6.03 -11.24
N ALA A 143 -7.78 5.74 -9.93
CA ALA A 143 -6.83 6.21 -8.94
C ALA A 143 -6.67 5.20 -7.79
N TRP A 144 -5.55 5.32 -7.10
CA TRP A 144 -5.29 4.52 -5.90
C TRP A 144 -4.52 5.31 -4.85
N MET A 145 -4.90 5.11 -3.60
CA MET A 145 -4.23 5.71 -2.45
C MET A 145 -3.19 4.76 -1.86
N THR A 146 -2.16 5.34 -1.24
CA THR A 146 -1.09 4.60 -0.56
C THR A 146 -0.56 5.38 0.64
N GLY A 147 -0.18 4.68 1.71
CA GLY A 147 0.42 5.25 2.91
C GLY A 147 1.92 5.56 2.79
N ILE A 148 2.45 5.77 1.58
CA ILE A 148 3.86 6.09 1.37
C ILE A 148 4.19 7.45 1.99
N ARG A 149 5.33 7.53 2.71
CA ARG A 149 5.89 8.76 3.27
C ARG A 149 7.28 9.02 2.72
N ARG A 150 7.66 10.28 2.65
CA ARG A 150 8.97 10.74 2.15
C ARG A 150 10.14 10.31 3.03
N ASP A 151 9.92 10.22 4.34
CA ASP A 151 10.94 9.85 5.33
C ASP A 151 11.31 8.35 5.34
N GLN A 152 10.53 7.51 4.68
CA GLN A 152 10.71 6.06 4.73
C GLN A 152 11.97 5.58 4.01
N THR A 153 12.34 6.21 2.90
CA THR A 153 13.54 5.86 2.13
C THR A 153 13.96 7.03 1.21
N PRO A 154 15.26 7.14 0.83
CA PRO A 154 15.72 8.16 -0.12
C PRO A 154 14.95 8.16 -1.45
N GLN A 155 14.55 6.98 -1.94
CA GLN A 155 13.79 6.86 -3.19
C GLN A 155 12.37 7.42 -3.09
N ARG A 156 11.83 7.53 -1.86
CA ARG A 156 10.50 8.08 -1.58
C ARG A 156 10.52 9.58 -1.28
N ALA A 157 11.69 10.17 -1.10
CA ALA A 157 11.82 11.59 -0.72
C ALA A 157 11.12 12.56 -1.70
N ALA A 158 11.03 12.19 -2.99
CA ALA A 158 10.35 12.97 -4.02
C ALA A 158 8.88 12.58 -4.25
N THR A 159 8.24 11.81 -3.33
CA THR A 159 6.84 11.43 -3.47
C THR A 159 5.95 12.67 -3.50
N ARG A 160 5.17 12.81 -4.56
CA ARG A 160 4.14 13.85 -4.68
C ARG A 160 2.87 13.43 -3.97
N VAL A 161 2.06 14.39 -3.56
CA VAL A 161 0.72 14.12 -3.00
C VAL A 161 -0.15 13.42 -4.03
N VAL A 162 -0.10 13.90 -5.28
CA VAL A 162 -0.80 13.28 -6.42
C VAL A 162 0.16 13.19 -7.60
N ALA A 163 0.18 12.05 -8.30
CA ALA A 163 0.97 11.86 -9.50
C ALA A 163 0.29 10.88 -10.45
N TRP A 164 0.49 11.04 -11.74
CA TRP A 164 0.17 10.01 -12.72
C TRP A 164 1.22 8.90 -12.67
N GLU A 165 0.79 7.65 -12.57
CA GLU A 165 1.68 6.49 -12.52
C GLU A 165 1.50 5.66 -13.80
N GLU A 166 2.41 5.87 -14.75
CA GLU A 166 2.37 5.26 -16.09
C GLU A 166 2.27 3.74 -16.05
N ARG A 167 3.01 3.11 -15.13
CA ARG A 167 3.01 1.65 -14.98
C ARG A 167 1.61 1.09 -14.78
N TYR A 168 0.77 1.81 -14.06
CA TYR A 168 -0.58 1.35 -13.67
C TYR A 168 -1.69 2.03 -14.49
N GLY A 169 -1.35 3.06 -15.28
CA GLY A 169 -2.33 3.85 -16.02
C GLY A 169 -3.39 4.48 -15.12
N ALA A 170 -3.01 4.89 -13.92
CA ALA A 170 -3.88 5.40 -12.88
C ALA A 170 -3.20 6.52 -12.07
N ALA A 171 -3.99 7.40 -11.44
CA ALA A 171 -3.45 8.38 -10.53
C ALA A 171 -3.05 7.72 -9.19
N LYS A 172 -1.84 8.02 -8.73
CA LYS A 172 -1.33 7.62 -7.42
C LYS A 172 -1.48 8.78 -6.46
N ILE A 173 -2.08 8.53 -5.30
CA ILE A 173 -2.36 9.52 -4.28
C ILE A 173 -1.72 9.08 -2.97
N ALA A 174 -0.87 9.93 -2.42
CA ALA A 174 -0.25 9.75 -1.12
C ALA A 174 -0.78 10.86 -0.19
N PRO A 175 -1.80 10.60 0.65
CA PRO A 175 -2.43 11.64 1.45
C PRO A 175 -1.54 12.21 2.56
N MET A 176 -0.56 11.46 3.01
CA MET A 176 0.32 11.86 4.13
C MET A 176 1.82 11.75 3.79
N PRO A 177 2.30 12.22 2.60
CA PRO A 177 3.67 11.98 2.18
C PRO A 177 4.68 12.74 3.04
N HIS A 178 4.27 13.84 3.66
CA HIS A 178 5.06 14.70 4.53
C HIS A 178 5.01 14.31 6.02
N TRP A 179 4.15 13.36 6.41
CA TRP A 179 4.11 12.91 7.80
C TRP A 179 5.37 12.16 8.18
N THR A 180 5.79 12.38 9.42
CA THR A 180 6.84 11.60 10.06
C THR A 180 6.29 10.31 10.65
N GLU A 181 7.17 9.35 10.94
CA GLU A 181 6.79 8.13 11.66
C GLU A 181 6.13 8.46 13.01
N ALA A 182 6.64 9.46 13.73
CA ALA A 182 6.06 9.90 15.00
C ALA A 182 4.61 10.36 14.85
N GLN A 183 4.30 11.18 13.82
CA GLN A 183 2.93 11.64 13.56
C GLN A 183 1.99 10.49 13.20
N VAL A 184 2.46 9.49 12.48
CA VAL A 184 1.67 8.27 12.23
C VAL A 184 1.32 7.57 13.52
N TRP A 185 2.29 7.37 14.41
CA TRP A 185 2.07 6.70 15.69
C TRP A 185 1.23 7.53 16.66
N ASP A 186 1.34 8.87 16.62
CA ASP A 186 0.46 9.76 17.39
C ASP A 186 -0.99 9.60 16.94
N TYR A 187 -1.24 9.56 15.63
CA TYR A 187 -2.58 9.29 15.09
C TYR A 187 -3.10 7.91 15.50
N VAL A 188 -2.28 6.88 15.34
CA VAL A 188 -2.62 5.49 15.71
C VAL A 188 -3.07 5.41 17.17
N ARG A 189 -2.32 6.03 18.07
CA ARG A 189 -2.64 6.05 19.53
C ARG A 189 -3.88 6.88 19.84
N ALA A 190 -4.01 8.07 19.23
CA ALA A 190 -5.13 8.98 19.48
C ALA A 190 -6.48 8.42 19.02
N HIS A 191 -6.47 7.55 18.01
CA HIS A 191 -7.69 7.01 17.41
C HIS A 191 -7.90 5.50 17.64
N ASP A 192 -7.10 4.88 18.50
CA ASP A 192 -7.18 3.42 18.77
C ASP A 192 -7.19 2.60 17.47
N VAL A 193 -6.29 2.95 16.54
CA VAL A 193 -6.19 2.28 15.25
C VAL A 193 -5.57 0.91 15.44
N LEU A 194 -6.19 -0.12 14.85
CA LEU A 194 -5.62 -1.45 14.85
C LEU A 194 -4.26 -1.48 14.14
N VAL A 195 -3.30 -2.18 14.71
CA VAL A 195 -1.98 -2.39 14.13
C VAL A 195 -1.59 -3.85 14.16
N ASN A 196 -0.77 -4.26 13.19
CA ASN A 196 -0.33 -5.64 13.09
C ASN A 196 0.45 -6.06 14.37
N PRO A 197 0.10 -7.19 15.01
CA PRO A 197 0.71 -7.61 16.27
C PRO A 197 2.23 -7.84 16.18
N LEU A 198 2.76 -8.14 15.00
CA LEU A 198 4.20 -8.29 14.78
C LEU A 198 4.98 -6.98 15.04
N LEU A 199 4.33 -5.80 14.91
CA LEU A 199 4.96 -4.52 15.24
C LEU A 199 5.35 -4.43 16.72
N HIS A 200 4.63 -5.12 17.60
CA HIS A 200 4.95 -5.23 19.02
C HIS A 200 6.03 -6.28 19.33
N GLN A 201 6.43 -7.08 18.34
CA GLN A 201 7.43 -8.15 18.44
C GLN A 201 8.77 -7.76 17.79
N GLY A 202 9.00 -6.44 17.59
CA GLY A 202 10.24 -5.93 17.03
C GLY A 202 10.30 -5.88 15.50
N TYR A 203 9.22 -6.20 14.80
CA TYR A 203 9.15 -6.06 13.36
C TYR A 203 8.77 -4.62 12.99
N LYS A 204 9.72 -3.73 12.75
CA LYS A 204 9.44 -2.33 12.38
C LYS A 204 8.94 -2.19 10.92
N SER A 205 9.15 -3.18 10.07
CA SER A 205 8.67 -3.22 8.69
C SER A 205 8.34 -4.66 8.31
N ILE A 206 7.08 -4.94 7.97
CA ILE A 206 6.60 -6.30 7.69
C ILE A 206 6.44 -6.51 6.18
N GLY A 207 6.90 -7.65 5.69
CA GLY A 207 6.76 -8.11 4.30
C GLY A 207 6.50 -9.60 4.21
N CYS A 208 7.11 -10.25 3.21
CA CYS A 208 7.07 -11.70 3.12
C CYS A 208 7.85 -12.32 4.29
N GLU A 209 7.27 -13.33 4.94
CA GLU A 209 7.86 -14.01 6.11
C GLU A 209 9.30 -14.46 5.87
N PRO A 210 9.65 -15.17 4.77
CA PRO A 210 11.02 -15.66 4.56
C PRO A 210 12.08 -14.55 4.38
N GLN A 211 11.66 -13.29 4.22
CA GLN A 211 12.55 -12.15 4.00
C GLN A 211 12.29 -11.01 4.98
N THR A 212 11.77 -11.35 6.14
CA THR A 212 11.50 -10.34 7.18
C THR A 212 11.91 -10.89 8.53
N ARG A 213 12.74 -10.15 9.25
CA ARG A 213 13.12 -10.43 10.63
C ARG A 213 12.81 -9.23 11.53
N PRO A 214 12.68 -9.45 12.84
CA PRO A 214 12.68 -8.35 13.79
C PRO A 214 14.03 -7.61 13.74
N VAL A 215 14.02 -6.33 14.11
CA VAL A 215 15.21 -5.47 14.14
C VAL A 215 15.50 -4.99 15.56
N HIS A 216 16.79 -4.78 15.87
CA HIS A 216 17.18 -4.18 17.11
C HIS A 216 16.67 -2.71 17.17
N PRO A 217 16.40 -2.13 18.37
CA PRO A 217 15.97 -0.73 18.48
C PRO A 217 16.85 0.29 17.76
N ASP A 218 18.16 0.06 17.70
CA ASP A 218 19.16 0.94 17.10
C ASP A 218 19.41 0.66 15.60
N GLU A 219 18.78 -0.37 15.03
CA GLU A 219 18.86 -0.67 13.59
C GLU A 219 17.89 0.20 12.79
N ASP A 220 18.23 0.46 11.52
CA ASP A 220 17.31 1.04 10.56
C ASP A 220 15.98 0.23 10.56
N PRO A 221 14.82 0.89 10.60
CA PRO A 221 13.53 0.20 10.63
C PRO A 221 13.33 -0.82 9.50
N ARG A 222 14.05 -0.69 8.41
CA ARG A 222 14.00 -1.59 7.26
C ARG A 222 15.17 -2.57 7.18
N ALA A 223 16.11 -2.56 8.14
CA ALA A 223 17.22 -3.52 8.17
C ALA A 223 16.76 -4.99 8.24
N GLY A 224 15.58 -5.24 8.77
CA GLY A 224 14.94 -6.55 8.79
C GLY A 224 14.35 -7.00 7.46
N ARG A 225 14.36 -6.13 6.44
CA ARG A 225 13.90 -6.43 5.08
C ARG A 225 15.11 -6.74 4.20
N TRP A 226 14.87 -7.22 2.99
CA TRP A 226 15.93 -7.40 1.99
C TRP A 226 16.93 -6.26 2.03
N SER A 227 18.17 -6.53 2.41
CA SER A 227 19.17 -5.49 2.66
C SER A 227 19.70 -4.84 1.39
N GLU A 228 19.62 -5.49 0.21
CA GLU A 228 20.37 -5.02 -0.95
C GLU A 228 19.73 -5.20 -2.32
N ILE A 229 18.61 -5.90 -2.49
CA ILE A 229 18.14 -6.25 -3.83
C ILE A 229 16.68 -5.85 -4.04
N GLY A 230 16.45 -4.99 -5.05
CA GLY A 230 15.18 -4.81 -5.72
C GLY A 230 14.04 -4.34 -4.83
N ARG A 231 14.10 -3.10 -4.45
CA ARG A 231 12.93 -2.40 -3.91
C ARG A 231 11.91 -2.25 -5.04
N ALA A 232 11.05 -3.26 -5.22
CA ALA A 232 9.86 -3.07 -6.01
C ALA A 232 9.07 -1.95 -5.30
N HIS A 233 9.08 -0.77 -5.91
CA HIS A 233 8.30 0.36 -5.44
C HIS A 233 6.85 0.11 -5.82
N VAL A 234 6.07 -0.38 -4.86
CA VAL A 234 4.62 -0.41 -4.90
C VAL A 234 4.10 0.83 -4.21
#